data_1aa118228b38840fcc4a8b7406a7e17b
#
_entry.id   1aa118228b38840fcc4a8b7406a7e17b
#
_cell.length_a   1.000
_cell.length_b   1.000
_cell.length_c   1.000
_cell.angle_alpha   90.00
_cell.angle_beta   90.00
_cell.angle_gamma   90.00
#
_symmetry.space_group_name_H-M   'P 1'
#
loop_
_entity.id
_entity.type
_entity.pdbx_description
1 polymer ?
#
loop_
_entity_poly.entity_id
_entity_poly.type
_entity_poly.pdbx_seq_one_letter_code
_entity_poly.pdbx_strand_id
1 'polypeptide(L)'
;LAIVLFFGLNVTVGNLTYTNEPVIGNIIAGSSAEQAHLEANDRIITIDGKKISTWDDIRPSLQGTANHGVTVVVEREGKTIETTVIPKMEQDSPKIGIYPSFTRETYSIGESLSLAVSRTGQTIVAMVSGIYDMIRGTQAAELSGPVGISQMAGAIAQSGFAPLLSFAAFLSINLGVINLLPLPVLDGG
;
A
#
# COMPACT_ATOMS: atom_id res chain seq x y z
N LEU A 1 -23.45 -4.63 -3.93
CA LEU A 1 -22.96 -3.38 -3.31
C LEU A 1 -21.46 -3.15 -3.59
N ALA A 2 -20.57 -4.13 -3.28
CA ALA A 2 -19.12 -3.98 -3.44
C ALA A 2 -18.69 -3.54 -4.85
N ILE A 3 -19.23 -4.16 -5.90
CA ILE A 3 -18.94 -3.78 -7.30
C ILE A 3 -19.30 -2.32 -7.55
N VAL A 4 -20.44 -1.84 -7.04
CA VAL A 4 -20.89 -0.45 -7.19
C VAL A 4 -19.93 0.50 -6.47
N LEU A 5 -19.49 0.15 -5.26
CA LEU A 5 -18.53 0.94 -4.49
C LEU A 5 -17.16 1.00 -5.18
N PHE A 6 -16.61 -0.12 -5.64
CA PHE A 6 -15.35 -0.15 -6.37
C PHE A 6 -15.44 0.58 -7.72
N PHE A 7 -16.56 0.43 -8.43
CA PHE A 7 -16.80 1.17 -9.66
C PHE A 7 -16.83 2.68 -9.40
N GLY A 8 -17.60 3.13 -8.41
CA GLY A 8 -17.66 4.54 -8.03
C GLY A 8 -16.29 5.09 -7.63
N LEU A 9 -15.50 4.32 -6.87
CA LEU A 9 -14.12 4.68 -6.53
C LEU A 9 -13.24 4.82 -7.76
N ASN A 10 -13.27 3.86 -8.67
CA ASN A 10 -12.44 3.89 -9.88
C ASN A 10 -12.77 5.08 -10.79
N VAL A 11 -14.06 5.43 -10.91
CA VAL A 11 -14.51 6.57 -11.73
C VAL A 11 -14.20 7.91 -11.08
N THR A 12 -14.40 8.05 -9.76
CA THR A 12 -14.31 9.35 -9.08
C THR A 12 -12.92 9.65 -8.53
N VAL A 13 -12.29 8.66 -7.93
CA VAL A 13 -10.98 8.80 -7.27
C VAL A 13 -9.84 8.40 -8.20
N GLY A 14 -10.09 7.48 -9.14
CA GLY A 14 -9.05 6.83 -9.92
C GLY A 14 -8.26 5.84 -9.06
N ASN A 15 -7.29 5.19 -9.65
CA ASN A 15 -6.36 4.34 -8.92
C ASN A 15 -5.07 5.12 -8.68
N LEU A 16 -4.61 5.13 -7.44
CA LEU A 16 -3.24 5.55 -7.15
C LEU A 16 -2.35 4.36 -7.52
N THR A 17 -1.75 4.43 -8.70
CA THR A 17 -0.79 3.44 -9.14
C THR A 17 0.59 3.87 -8.67
N TYR A 18 1.25 2.97 -7.95
CA TYR A 18 2.64 3.09 -7.59
C TYR A 18 3.48 3.16 -8.88
N THR A 19 4.26 4.22 -9.01
CA THR A 19 5.25 4.32 -10.07
C THR A 19 6.55 3.70 -9.57
N ASN A 20 7.09 2.73 -10.31
CA ASN A 20 8.39 2.16 -9.97
C ASN A 20 9.56 3.09 -10.36
N GLU A 21 9.28 4.38 -10.60
CA GLU A 21 10.30 5.39 -10.78
C GLU A 21 10.93 5.75 -9.44
N PRO A 22 12.26 5.99 -9.38
CA PRO A 22 12.97 6.29 -8.15
C PRO A 22 12.75 7.75 -7.72
N VAL A 23 11.49 8.18 -7.64
CA VAL A 23 11.07 9.54 -7.28
C VAL A 23 10.41 9.52 -5.91
N ILE A 24 10.88 10.37 -5.02
CA ILE A 24 10.33 10.52 -3.68
C ILE A 24 8.96 11.19 -3.76
N GLY A 25 7.92 10.48 -3.33
CA GLY A 25 6.56 11.02 -3.26
C GLY A 25 6.29 11.76 -1.96
N ASN A 26 6.76 11.21 -0.84
CA ASN A 26 6.60 11.83 0.48
C ASN A 26 7.75 11.44 1.41
N ILE A 27 7.98 12.23 2.44
CA ILE A 27 9.00 12.03 3.46
C ILE A 27 8.34 11.97 4.84
N ILE A 28 8.79 11.02 5.65
CA ILE A 28 8.30 10.88 7.03
C ILE A 28 8.94 11.96 7.89
N ALA A 29 8.13 12.73 8.63
CA ALA A 29 8.62 13.73 9.56
C ALA A 29 9.51 13.09 10.65
N GLY A 30 10.65 13.70 10.96
CA GLY A 30 11.66 13.18 11.89
C GLY A 30 12.54 12.07 11.34
N SER A 31 12.35 11.68 10.07
CA SER A 31 13.15 10.65 9.43
C SER A 31 14.57 11.09 9.06
N SER A 32 15.41 10.11 8.71
CA SER A 32 16.77 10.38 8.22
C SER A 32 16.78 11.14 6.88
N ALA A 33 15.78 10.92 6.04
CA ALA A 33 15.63 11.64 4.77
C ALA A 33 15.32 13.11 4.99
N GLU A 34 14.45 13.46 5.95
CA GLU A 34 14.17 14.84 6.31
C GLU A 34 15.40 15.53 6.90
N GLN A 35 16.13 14.85 7.79
CA GLN A 35 17.36 15.37 8.37
C GLN A 35 18.46 15.64 7.34
N ALA A 36 18.46 14.87 6.25
CA ALA A 36 19.36 15.03 5.11
C ALA A 36 18.84 16.03 4.07
N HIS A 37 17.74 16.75 4.34
CA HIS A 37 17.12 17.72 3.45
C HIS A 37 16.72 17.17 2.07
N LEU A 38 16.35 15.89 2.02
CA LEU A 38 15.64 15.33 0.86
C LEU A 38 14.22 15.92 0.80
N GLU A 39 13.67 16.04 -0.39
CA GLU A 39 12.35 16.64 -0.61
C GLU A 39 11.48 15.75 -1.50
N ALA A 40 10.17 15.99 -1.45
CA ALA A 40 9.24 15.37 -2.40
C ALA A 40 9.58 15.81 -3.83
N ASN A 41 9.43 14.91 -4.78
CA ASN A 41 9.83 15.02 -6.19
C ASN A 41 11.34 14.92 -6.47
N ASP A 42 12.19 14.68 -5.46
CA ASP A 42 13.58 14.30 -5.72
C ASP A 42 13.63 12.96 -6.45
N ARG A 43 14.39 12.89 -7.54
CA ARG A 43 14.69 11.63 -8.23
C ARG A 43 16.01 11.09 -7.72
N ILE A 44 16.02 9.92 -7.13
CA ILE A 44 17.24 9.27 -6.63
C ILE A 44 18.02 8.72 -7.82
N ILE A 45 19.27 9.14 -7.97
CA ILE A 45 20.18 8.74 -9.06
C ILE A 45 21.12 7.64 -8.60
N THR A 46 21.77 7.83 -7.44
CA THR A 46 22.69 6.85 -6.86
C THR A 46 22.58 6.79 -5.34
N ILE A 47 22.88 5.63 -4.79
CA ILE A 47 23.08 5.40 -3.35
C ILE A 47 24.42 4.68 -3.18
N ASP A 48 25.38 5.31 -2.47
CA ASP A 48 26.77 4.82 -2.33
C ASP A 48 27.40 4.43 -3.69
N GLY A 49 27.20 5.29 -4.70
CA GLY A 49 27.71 5.06 -6.05
C GLY A 49 26.96 3.98 -6.84
N LYS A 50 26.03 3.24 -6.24
CA LYS A 50 25.17 2.27 -6.94
C LYS A 50 24.08 3.04 -7.67
N LYS A 51 23.95 2.83 -8.98
CA LYS A 51 22.89 3.44 -9.79
C LYS A 51 21.52 2.90 -9.39
N ILE A 52 20.59 3.80 -9.19
CA ILE A 52 19.16 3.50 -8.91
C ILE A 52 18.37 3.78 -10.17
N SER A 53 17.74 2.77 -10.72
CA SER A 53 16.92 2.86 -11.93
C SER A 53 15.45 2.75 -11.61
N THR A 54 15.10 2.02 -10.56
CA THR A 54 13.74 1.79 -10.10
C THR A 54 13.62 2.04 -8.60
N TRP A 55 12.41 2.23 -8.11
CA TRP A 55 12.17 2.35 -6.67
C TRP A 55 12.59 1.10 -5.90
N ASP A 56 12.40 -0.07 -6.52
CA ASP A 56 12.74 -1.36 -5.90
C ASP A 56 14.25 -1.54 -5.69
N ASP A 57 15.11 -0.81 -6.40
CA ASP A 57 16.57 -0.84 -6.23
C ASP A 57 17.02 -0.14 -4.93
N ILE A 58 16.18 0.73 -4.35
CA ILE A 58 16.54 1.52 -3.16
C ILE A 58 16.75 0.62 -1.95
N ARG A 59 15.82 -0.28 -1.68
CA ARG A 59 15.87 -1.16 -0.51
C ARG A 59 17.10 -2.08 -0.48
N PRO A 60 17.45 -2.79 -1.56
CA PRO A 60 18.69 -3.57 -1.63
C PRO A 60 19.95 -2.72 -1.49
N SER A 61 19.95 -1.48 -2.00
CA SER A 61 21.10 -0.57 -1.93
C SER A 61 21.37 -0.08 -0.52
N LEU A 62 20.36 -0.05 0.34
CA LEU A 62 20.49 0.33 1.75
C LEU A 62 20.84 -0.86 2.67
N GLN A 63 20.87 -2.10 2.17
CA GLN A 63 21.20 -3.26 3.01
C GLN A 63 22.64 -3.19 3.53
N GLY A 64 22.80 -3.45 4.83
CA GLY A 64 24.09 -3.40 5.49
C GLY A 64 24.58 -2.01 5.88
N THR A 65 23.80 -0.94 5.58
CA THR A 65 24.20 0.45 5.85
C THR A 65 23.55 1.07 7.09
N ALA A 66 22.88 0.27 7.91
CA ALA A 66 22.22 0.76 9.12
C ALA A 66 23.22 1.49 10.04
N ASN A 67 22.83 2.71 10.48
CA ASN A 67 23.63 3.59 11.34
C ASN A 67 24.97 4.06 10.73
N HIS A 68 25.18 3.88 9.43
CA HIS A 68 26.32 4.42 8.70
C HIS A 68 25.85 5.50 7.72
N GLY A 69 26.67 6.55 7.53
CA GLY A 69 26.36 7.59 6.54
C GLY A 69 26.45 7.03 5.12
N VAL A 70 25.38 7.17 4.37
CA VAL A 70 25.25 6.72 2.97
C VAL A 70 25.15 7.95 2.08
N THR A 71 25.97 8.03 1.05
CA THR A 71 25.89 9.11 0.08
C THR A 71 24.73 8.88 -0.87
N VAL A 72 23.77 9.80 -0.88
CA VAL A 72 22.62 9.76 -1.79
C VAL A 72 22.72 10.93 -2.74
N VAL A 73 22.68 10.65 -4.04
CA VAL A 73 22.65 11.66 -5.10
C VAL A 73 21.25 11.70 -5.69
N VAL A 74 20.67 12.89 -5.69
CA VAL A 74 19.33 13.13 -6.24
C VAL A 74 19.36 14.19 -7.33
N GLU A 75 18.40 14.15 -8.22
CA GLU A 75 18.09 15.21 -9.16
C GLU A 75 16.85 15.97 -8.66
N ARG A 76 17.01 17.27 -8.44
CA ARG A 76 15.95 18.20 -8.04
C ARG A 76 15.93 19.35 -9.02
N GLU A 77 14.82 19.55 -9.73
CA GLU A 77 14.67 20.64 -10.73
C GLU A 77 15.81 20.72 -11.76
N GLY A 78 16.29 19.55 -12.23
CA GLY A 78 17.39 19.44 -13.19
C GLY A 78 18.78 19.70 -12.59
N LYS A 79 18.91 19.86 -11.27
CA LYS A 79 20.17 20.00 -10.55
C LYS A 79 20.51 18.73 -9.79
N THR A 80 21.75 18.31 -9.85
CA THR A 80 22.24 17.18 -9.06
C THR A 80 22.62 17.68 -7.66
N ILE A 81 22.07 17.06 -6.64
CA ILE A 81 22.33 17.33 -5.23
C ILE A 81 22.86 16.07 -4.59
N GLU A 82 23.97 16.20 -3.89
CA GLU A 82 24.57 15.13 -3.11
C GLU A 82 24.37 15.40 -1.62
N THR A 83 23.86 14.41 -0.89
CA THR A 83 23.65 14.50 0.56
C THR A 83 23.99 13.19 1.24
N THR A 84 24.25 13.25 2.55
CA THR A 84 24.51 12.07 3.36
C THR A 84 23.30 11.75 4.22
N VAL A 85 22.80 10.54 4.11
CA VAL A 85 21.67 10.02 4.88
C VAL A 85 22.16 8.91 5.80
N ILE A 86 21.67 8.85 7.03
CA ILE A 86 22.00 7.78 7.98
C ILE A 86 20.77 6.88 8.13
N PRO A 87 20.71 5.71 7.46
CA PRO A 87 19.58 4.80 7.57
C PRO A 87 19.40 4.29 9.00
N LYS A 88 18.17 4.31 9.50
CA LYS A 88 17.82 3.72 10.80
C LYS A 88 17.29 2.30 10.62
N MET A 89 17.63 1.42 11.57
CA MET A 89 17.08 0.05 11.56
C MET A 89 15.62 0.09 12.00
N GLU A 90 14.72 -0.36 11.14
CA GLU A 90 13.29 -0.51 11.43
C GLU A 90 12.81 -1.87 10.92
N GLN A 91 12.21 -2.69 11.80
CA GLN A 91 11.67 -4.02 11.42
C GLN A 91 12.66 -4.86 10.58
N ASP A 92 13.88 -5.03 11.10
CA ASP A 92 14.99 -5.81 10.49
C ASP A 92 15.47 -5.31 9.11
N SER A 93 15.15 -4.08 8.73
CA SER A 93 15.67 -3.46 7.50
C SER A 93 16.07 -2.00 7.72
N PRO A 94 17.18 -1.55 7.10
CA PRO A 94 17.56 -0.15 7.13
C PRO A 94 16.60 0.67 6.27
N LYS A 95 16.07 1.75 6.85
CA LYS A 95 15.14 2.67 6.19
C LYS A 95 15.61 4.11 6.36
N ILE A 96 15.29 4.94 5.39
CA ILE A 96 15.57 6.38 5.41
C ILE A 96 14.32 7.23 5.58
N GLY A 97 13.13 6.63 5.52
CA GLY A 97 11.84 7.30 5.76
C GLY A 97 11.29 8.04 4.56
N ILE A 98 11.34 7.43 3.38
CA ILE A 98 10.76 7.94 2.14
C ILE A 98 9.64 7.01 1.65
N TYR A 99 8.67 7.59 0.95
CA TYR A 99 7.63 6.88 0.22
C TYR A 99 7.74 7.15 -1.28
N PRO A 100 7.33 6.19 -2.12
CA PRO A 100 7.32 6.35 -3.57
C PRO A 100 6.32 7.40 -4.02
N SER A 101 6.49 7.89 -5.23
CA SER A 101 5.46 8.69 -5.90
C SER A 101 4.34 7.80 -6.41
N PHE A 102 3.12 8.33 -6.35
CA PHE A 102 1.93 7.69 -6.89
C PHE A 102 1.38 8.53 -8.03
N THR A 103 1.12 7.90 -9.15
CA THR A 103 0.40 8.54 -10.26
C THR A 103 -1.08 8.17 -10.17
N ARG A 104 -1.93 9.15 -10.37
CA ARG A 104 -3.37 8.94 -10.43
C ARG A 104 -3.75 8.52 -11.85
N GLU A 105 -4.09 7.25 -12.02
CA GLU A 105 -4.66 6.75 -13.27
C GLU A 105 -6.18 6.90 -13.23
N THR A 106 -6.74 7.61 -14.22
CA THR A 106 -8.17 7.68 -14.44
C THR A 106 -8.55 6.66 -15.50
N TYR A 107 -9.50 5.80 -15.17
CA TYR A 107 -9.98 4.77 -16.07
C TYR A 107 -11.26 5.21 -16.78
N SER A 108 -11.43 4.75 -18.02
CA SER A 108 -12.71 4.85 -18.72
C SER A 108 -13.80 4.10 -17.95
N ILE A 109 -15.06 4.40 -18.22
CA ILE A 109 -16.21 3.75 -17.57
C ILE A 109 -16.15 2.22 -17.75
N GLY A 110 -15.79 1.74 -18.94
CA GLY A 110 -15.68 0.30 -19.23
C GLY A 110 -14.55 -0.38 -18.46
N GLU A 111 -13.39 0.26 -18.41
CA GLU A 111 -12.23 -0.23 -17.62
C GLU A 111 -12.54 -0.22 -16.12
N SER A 112 -13.18 0.84 -15.62
CA SER A 112 -13.59 0.94 -14.22
C SER A 112 -14.53 -0.18 -13.80
N LEU A 113 -15.46 -0.58 -14.68
CA LEU A 113 -16.37 -1.70 -14.43
C LEU A 113 -15.62 -3.04 -14.44
N SER A 114 -14.75 -3.26 -15.42
CA SER A 114 -13.94 -4.48 -15.52
C SER A 114 -13.06 -4.64 -14.27
N LEU A 115 -12.39 -3.57 -13.85
CA LEU A 115 -11.56 -3.56 -12.65
C LEU A 115 -12.38 -3.80 -11.38
N ALA A 116 -13.58 -3.23 -11.26
CA ALA A 116 -14.45 -3.44 -10.11
C ALA A 116 -14.87 -4.90 -9.99
N VAL A 117 -15.22 -5.54 -11.09
CA VAL A 117 -15.57 -6.97 -11.14
C VAL A 117 -14.36 -7.84 -10.81
N SER A 118 -13.21 -7.56 -11.42
CA SER A 118 -11.97 -8.30 -11.18
C SER A 118 -11.53 -8.21 -9.72
N ARG A 119 -11.51 -7.01 -9.13
CA ARG A 119 -11.18 -6.81 -7.71
C ARG A 119 -12.13 -7.54 -6.77
N THR A 120 -13.43 -7.47 -7.07
CA THR A 120 -14.43 -8.19 -6.28
C THR A 120 -14.17 -9.70 -6.35
N GLY A 121 -13.91 -10.25 -7.54
CA GLY A 121 -13.57 -11.65 -7.74
C GLY A 121 -12.31 -12.08 -6.99
N GLN A 122 -11.23 -11.30 -7.11
CA GLN A 122 -9.97 -11.55 -6.39
C GLN A 122 -10.16 -11.53 -4.87
N THR A 123 -10.94 -10.59 -4.36
CA THR A 123 -11.24 -10.50 -2.92
C THR A 123 -12.02 -11.74 -2.45
N ILE A 124 -13.01 -12.21 -3.22
CA ILE A 124 -13.76 -13.43 -2.90
C ILE A 124 -12.83 -14.65 -2.89
N VAL A 125 -11.99 -14.80 -3.91
CA VAL A 125 -11.03 -15.92 -3.98
C VAL A 125 -10.06 -15.89 -2.79
N ALA A 126 -9.52 -14.72 -2.46
CA ALA A 126 -8.63 -14.56 -1.32
C ALA A 126 -9.31 -14.91 0.01
N MET A 127 -10.58 -14.52 0.19
CA MET A 127 -11.36 -14.89 1.39
C MET A 127 -11.61 -16.39 1.48
N VAL A 128 -12.04 -17.01 0.38
CA VAL A 128 -12.31 -18.45 0.36
C VAL A 128 -11.03 -19.25 0.59
N SER A 129 -9.91 -18.84 -0.04
CA SER A 129 -8.62 -19.49 0.20
C SER A 129 -8.15 -19.31 1.64
N GLY A 130 -8.30 -18.11 2.23
CA GLY A 130 -7.98 -17.85 3.63
C GLY A 130 -8.79 -18.72 4.60
N ILE A 131 -10.09 -18.90 4.36
CA ILE A 131 -10.93 -19.81 5.14
C ILE A 131 -10.47 -21.27 4.99
N TYR A 132 -10.12 -21.67 3.77
CA TYR A 132 -9.60 -23.01 3.51
C TYR A 132 -8.26 -23.28 4.22
N ASP A 133 -7.34 -22.32 4.20
CA ASP A 133 -6.05 -22.40 4.88
C ASP A 133 -6.20 -22.43 6.41
N MET A 134 -7.20 -21.70 6.93
CA MET A 134 -7.55 -21.71 8.35
C MET A 134 -8.08 -23.10 8.77
N ILE A 135 -8.95 -23.71 7.97
CA ILE A 135 -9.48 -25.08 8.23
C ILE A 135 -8.33 -26.11 8.20
N ARG A 136 -7.34 -25.93 7.33
CA ARG A 136 -6.13 -26.78 7.25
C ARG A 136 -5.14 -26.55 8.38
N GLY A 137 -5.31 -25.51 9.19
CA GLY A 137 -4.40 -25.17 10.29
C GLY A 137 -3.06 -24.60 9.81
N THR A 138 -2.96 -24.16 8.55
CA THR A 138 -1.75 -23.58 7.98
C THR A 138 -1.59 -22.09 8.33
N GLN A 139 -2.69 -21.44 8.71
CA GLN A 139 -2.70 -20.05 9.22
C GLN A 139 -3.49 -19.95 10.53
N ALA A 140 -2.97 -19.17 11.47
CA ALA A 140 -3.71 -18.84 12.69
C ALA A 140 -4.90 -17.91 12.36
N ALA A 141 -6.06 -18.22 12.95
CA ALA A 141 -7.25 -17.38 12.83
C ALA A 141 -7.07 -16.09 13.64
N GLU A 142 -6.56 -15.04 13.03
CA GLU A 142 -6.62 -13.69 13.61
C GLU A 142 -8.02 -13.10 13.38
N LEU A 143 -8.99 -13.56 14.16
CA LEU A 143 -10.35 -13.04 14.11
C LEU A 143 -10.42 -11.71 14.88
N SER A 144 -10.38 -10.61 14.15
CA SER A 144 -10.71 -9.31 14.70
C SER A 144 -12.21 -9.27 15.05
N GLY A 145 -12.54 -9.26 16.33
CA GLY A 145 -13.92 -9.10 16.81
C GLY A 145 -14.50 -7.72 16.45
N PRO A 146 -15.79 -7.45 16.79
CA PRO A 146 -16.46 -6.17 16.48
C PRO A 146 -15.68 -4.93 16.92
N VAL A 147 -14.95 -5.03 18.02
CA VAL A 147 -14.08 -3.94 18.53
C VAL A 147 -12.91 -3.71 17.59
N GLY A 148 -12.25 -4.76 17.10
CA GLY A 148 -11.15 -4.65 16.13
C GLY A 148 -11.62 -4.03 14.82
N ILE A 149 -12.79 -4.44 14.32
CA ILE A 149 -13.41 -3.86 13.10
C ILE A 149 -13.70 -2.37 13.30
N SER A 150 -14.24 -1.96 14.44
CA SER A 150 -14.54 -0.55 14.73
C SER A 150 -13.26 0.31 14.85
N GLN A 151 -12.21 -0.23 15.44
CA GLN A 151 -10.91 0.45 15.51
C GLN A 151 -10.28 0.60 14.11
N MET A 152 -10.33 -0.45 13.29
CA MET A 152 -9.87 -0.38 11.90
C MET A 152 -10.67 0.64 11.09
N ALA A 153 -12.00 0.65 11.23
CA ALA A 153 -12.85 1.63 10.56
C ALA A 153 -12.50 3.06 10.97
N GLY A 154 -12.25 3.30 12.26
CA GLY A 154 -11.82 4.60 12.77
C GLY A 154 -10.46 5.05 12.21
N ALA A 155 -9.47 4.17 12.17
CA ALA A 155 -8.16 4.45 11.60
C ALA A 155 -8.24 4.72 10.08
N ILE A 156 -9.03 3.92 9.36
CA ILE A 156 -9.22 4.08 7.90
C ILE A 156 -10.00 5.36 7.59
N ALA A 157 -10.98 5.76 8.42
CA ALA A 157 -11.73 7.00 8.24
C ALA A 157 -10.83 8.24 8.34
N GLN A 158 -9.78 8.19 9.18
CA GLN A 158 -8.78 9.25 9.27
C GLN A 158 -7.87 9.34 8.03
N SER A 159 -7.74 8.25 7.27
CA SER A 159 -6.94 8.18 6.04
C SER A 159 -7.68 8.74 4.82
N GLY A 160 -8.96 9.09 4.94
CA GLY A 160 -9.76 9.73 3.90
C GLY A 160 -10.97 8.92 3.43
N PHE A 161 -11.76 9.53 2.56
CA PHE A 161 -13.02 8.95 2.08
C PHE A 161 -12.84 7.71 1.19
N ALA A 162 -11.83 7.71 0.31
CA ALA A 162 -11.61 6.58 -0.61
C ALA A 162 -11.20 5.28 0.09
N PRO A 163 -10.25 5.28 1.05
CA PRO A 163 -9.98 4.12 1.90
C PRO A 163 -11.21 3.62 2.66
N LEU A 164 -12.05 4.53 3.18
CA LEU A 164 -13.27 4.17 3.89
C LEU A 164 -14.28 3.43 2.98
N LEU A 165 -14.48 3.90 1.74
CA LEU A 165 -15.33 3.22 0.76
C LEU A 165 -14.77 1.85 0.36
N SER A 166 -13.45 1.74 0.19
CA SER A 166 -12.80 0.45 -0.08
C SER A 166 -13.00 -0.54 1.05
N PHE A 167 -12.91 -0.08 2.29
CA PHE A 167 -13.18 -0.89 3.48
C PHE A 167 -14.65 -1.32 3.56
N ALA A 168 -15.60 -0.43 3.25
CA ALA A 168 -17.02 -0.76 3.19
C ALA A 168 -17.32 -1.82 2.10
N ALA A 169 -16.66 -1.73 0.93
CA ALA A 169 -16.76 -2.73 -0.11
C ALA A 169 -16.22 -4.09 0.36
N PHE A 170 -15.08 -4.10 1.03
CA PHE A 170 -14.49 -5.30 1.63
C PHE A 170 -15.44 -5.96 2.66
N LEU A 171 -16.00 -5.17 3.59
CA LEU A 171 -16.97 -5.68 4.57
C LEU A 171 -18.23 -6.25 3.90
N SER A 172 -18.71 -5.60 2.82
CA SER A 172 -19.86 -6.08 2.05
C SER A 172 -19.59 -7.44 1.39
N ILE A 173 -18.39 -7.66 0.86
CA ILE A 173 -17.98 -8.95 0.29
C ILE A 173 -17.89 -9.99 1.41
N ASN A 174 -17.24 -9.64 2.53
CA ASN A 174 -17.06 -10.55 3.65
C ASN A 174 -18.40 -11.05 4.19
N LEU A 175 -19.34 -10.13 4.42
CA LEU A 175 -20.70 -10.50 4.85
C LEU A 175 -21.40 -11.38 3.83
N GLY A 176 -21.26 -11.09 2.53
CA GLY A 176 -21.83 -11.91 1.47
C GLY A 176 -21.24 -13.32 1.41
N VAL A 177 -19.90 -13.46 1.54
CA VAL A 177 -19.22 -14.77 1.55
C VAL A 177 -19.63 -15.58 2.77
N ILE A 178 -19.66 -14.97 3.97
CA ILE A 178 -20.06 -15.66 5.20
C ILE A 178 -21.52 -16.15 5.09
N ASN A 179 -22.43 -15.34 4.55
CA ASN A 179 -23.84 -15.72 4.41
C ASN A 179 -24.07 -16.83 3.38
N LEU A 180 -23.13 -17.05 2.44
CA LEU A 180 -23.18 -18.16 1.49
C LEU A 180 -22.63 -19.47 2.06
N LEU A 181 -21.99 -19.45 3.24
CA LEU A 181 -21.53 -20.68 3.88
C LEU A 181 -22.74 -21.47 4.38
N PRO A 182 -22.72 -22.82 4.26
CA PRO A 182 -23.82 -23.69 4.70
C PRO A 182 -23.78 -23.86 6.24
N LEU A 183 -24.00 -22.76 6.97
CA LEU A 183 -24.06 -22.75 8.43
C LEU A 183 -25.52 -22.58 8.89
N PRO A 184 -25.98 -23.35 9.89
CA PRO A 184 -27.41 -23.44 10.27
C PRO A 184 -28.05 -22.16 10.82
N VAL A 185 -27.35 -21.01 10.83
CA VAL A 185 -27.84 -19.72 11.36
C VAL A 185 -27.70 -18.62 10.32
N LEU A 186 -27.17 -18.95 9.12
CA LEU A 186 -26.92 -17.99 8.06
C LEU A 186 -27.85 -18.29 6.86
N ASP A 187 -28.01 -17.29 5.98
CA ASP A 187 -28.91 -17.34 4.82
C ASP A 187 -28.61 -18.51 3.84
N GLY A 188 -27.42 -19.11 3.92
CA GLY A 188 -26.97 -20.23 3.09
C GLY A 188 -27.15 -21.62 3.74
N GLY A 189 -27.74 -21.71 4.94
CA GLY A 189 -27.97 -22.95 5.69
C GLY A 189 -29.41 -23.44 5.65
#